data_65f5d1b11c6540967c22c482d63e9ef4
#
_entry.id   65f5d1b11c6540967c22c482d63e9ef4
#
_cell.length_a   1.000
_cell.length_b   1.000
_cell.length_c   1.000
_cell.angle_alpha   90.00
_cell.angle_beta   90.00
_cell.angle_gamma   90.00
#
_symmetry.space_group_name_H-M   'P 1'
#
loop_
_entity.id
_entity.type
_entity.pdbx_description
1 polymer ?
#
loop_
_entity_poly.entity_id
_entity_poly.type
_entity_poly.pdbx_seq_one_letter_code
_entity_poly.pdbx_strand_id
1 'polypeptide(L)'
;AFGNFQFMPSTIHKYAIEFEAKMIRAQSVGLKCLQLKEKGLKPDLIIAHPGWGESYFLKEIWREAKILSYFEFYYNTSNSDVDFDLNEEYHPNDGYDLFFKIQARNAPFLKSYIDSDALISPTNFQKNTSPDFLKKKINVIHDGIDTKILKPRDDYFVEFEDGNKKNIRLTREDKIITFVNRNFEPYRGYHKFMESLPDIANENPD
;
A
#
# COMPACT_ATOMS: atom_id res chain seq x y z
N ALA A 1 19.83 3.20 -8.42
CA ALA A 1 19.78 1.73 -8.38
C ALA A 1 19.81 1.33 -6.91
N PHE A 2 18.69 0.86 -6.37
CA PHE A 2 18.65 0.28 -5.04
C PHE A 2 19.30 -1.11 -5.14
N GLY A 3 20.41 -1.30 -4.42
CA GLY A 3 21.11 -2.58 -4.41
C GLY A 3 20.20 -3.70 -3.89
N ASN A 4 20.27 -4.86 -4.50
CA ASN A 4 19.65 -6.07 -4.00
C ASN A 4 20.33 -6.46 -2.68
N PHE A 5 19.69 -6.13 -1.56
CA PHE A 5 20.13 -6.58 -0.25
C PHE A 5 19.65 -8.02 -0.06
N GLN A 6 20.59 -8.94 0.02
CA GLN A 6 20.33 -10.34 0.27
C GLN A 6 20.20 -10.55 1.78
N PHE A 7 19.00 -10.92 2.24
CA PHE A 7 18.76 -11.28 3.64
C PHE A 7 19.41 -12.61 3.97
N MET A 8 20.08 -12.69 5.13
CA MET A 8 20.47 -13.95 5.74
C MET A 8 19.41 -14.37 6.79
N PRO A 9 18.46 -15.25 6.46
CA PRO A 9 17.31 -15.53 7.33
C PRO A 9 17.67 -16.19 8.67
N SER A 10 18.87 -16.72 8.81
CA SER A 10 19.27 -17.56 9.98
C SER A 10 19.70 -16.75 11.21
N THR A 11 19.83 -15.44 11.12
CA THR A 11 20.37 -14.60 12.23
C THR A 11 19.36 -13.61 12.78
N ILE A 12 18.20 -13.42 12.14
CA ILE A 12 17.21 -12.40 12.51
C ILE A 12 15.96 -13.07 13.06
N HIS A 13 15.46 -12.56 14.17
CA HIS A 13 14.20 -13.03 14.74
C HIS A 13 13.05 -12.78 13.74
N LYS A 14 12.15 -13.76 13.57
CA LYS A 14 11.06 -13.72 12.58
C LYS A 14 10.19 -12.45 12.62
N TYR A 15 10.00 -11.83 13.78
CA TYR A 15 9.25 -10.58 13.93
C TYR A 15 10.07 -9.33 13.56
N ALA A 16 11.39 -9.45 13.46
CA ALA A 16 12.27 -8.33 13.15
C ALA A 16 12.62 -8.24 11.64
N ILE A 17 12.28 -9.24 10.84
CA ILE A 17 12.65 -9.31 9.41
C ILE A 17 12.14 -8.08 8.65
N GLU A 18 10.85 -7.76 8.78
CA GLU A 18 10.27 -6.57 8.12
C GLU A 18 10.81 -5.27 8.69
N PHE A 19 11.06 -5.24 10.00
CA PHE A 19 11.66 -4.09 10.66
C PHE A 19 13.06 -3.81 10.13
N GLU A 20 13.90 -4.84 10.05
CA GLU A 20 15.25 -4.70 9.52
C GLU A 20 15.25 -4.24 8.06
N ALA A 21 14.38 -4.80 7.22
CA ALA A 21 14.25 -4.35 5.84
C ALA A 21 13.95 -2.85 5.73
N LYS A 22 13.10 -2.34 6.63
CA LYS A 22 12.79 -0.92 6.72
C LYS A 22 13.98 -0.10 7.24
N MET A 23 14.73 -0.62 8.21
CA MET A 23 15.91 0.06 8.75
C MET A 23 17.04 0.17 7.71
N ILE A 24 17.25 -0.84 6.90
CA ILE A 24 18.22 -0.79 5.79
C ILE A 24 17.86 0.36 4.81
N ARG A 25 16.59 0.48 4.44
CA ARG A 25 16.14 1.58 3.58
C ARG A 25 16.24 2.94 4.27
N ALA A 26 15.79 3.01 5.52
CA ALA A 26 15.89 4.20 6.35
C ALA A 26 17.33 4.72 6.45
N GLN A 27 18.29 3.82 6.69
CA GLN A 27 19.72 4.16 6.73
C GLN A 27 20.21 4.69 5.39
N SER A 28 19.87 4.01 4.30
CA SER A 28 20.28 4.42 2.96
C SER A 28 19.79 5.81 2.59
N VAL A 29 18.50 6.08 2.86
CA VAL A 29 17.90 7.41 2.63
C VAL A 29 18.50 8.43 3.61
N GLY A 30 18.63 8.09 4.88
CA GLY A 30 19.22 8.96 5.90
C GLY A 30 20.63 9.43 5.54
N LEU A 31 21.51 8.53 5.13
CA LEU A 31 22.87 8.88 4.67
C LEU A 31 22.83 9.84 3.47
N LYS A 32 21.92 9.61 2.53
CA LYS A 32 21.75 10.52 1.40
C LYS A 32 21.25 11.89 1.82
N CYS A 33 20.31 11.93 2.75
CA CYS A 33 19.78 13.17 3.30
C CYS A 33 20.85 13.97 4.08
N LEU A 34 21.72 13.30 4.83
CA LEU A 34 22.86 13.96 5.50
C LEU A 34 23.80 14.61 4.47
N GLN A 35 24.15 13.90 3.39
CA GLN A 35 24.97 14.49 2.30
C GLN A 35 24.30 15.73 1.66
N LEU A 36 22.97 15.71 1.50
CA LEU A 36 22.24 16.86 0.97
C LEU A 36 22.26 18.03 1.95
N LYS A 37 22.10 17.75 3.25
CA LYS A 37 22.19 18.74 4.32
C LYS A 37 23.57 19.40 4.37
N GLU A 38 24.66 18.62 4.25
CA GLU A 38 26.03 19.13 4.16
C GLU A 38 26.24 20.04 2.93
N LYS A 39 25.53 19.78 1.84
CA LYS A 39 25.50 20.64 0.64
C LYS A 39 24.60 21.86 0.77
N GLY A 40 24.04 22.11 1.96
CA GLY A 40 23.24 23.27 2.25
C GLY A 40 21.71 23.11 2.05
N LEU A 41 21.21 21.91 1.75
CA LEU A 41 19.76 21.69 1.65
C LEU A 41 19.10 21.87 3.02
N LYS A 42 18.16 22.78 3.11
CA LYS A 42 17.34 23.10 4.28
C LYS A 42 15.87 23.12 3.89
N PRO A 43 15.16 21.97 3.94
CA PRO A 43 13.74 21.95 3.59
C PRO A 43 12.91 22.62 4.69
N ASP A 44 11.92 23.40 4.29
CA ASP A 44 10.88 23.91 5.19
C ASP A 44 9.81 22.84 5.41
N LEU A 45 9.52 22.06 4.38
CA LEU A 45 8.52 20.98 4.37
C LEU A 45 9.10 19.72 3.74
N ILE A 46 8.84 18.59 4.39
CA ILE A 46 9.14 17.26 3.88
C ILE A 46 7.81 16.52 3.70
N ILE A 47 7.55 16.04 2.48
CA ILE A 47 6.42 15.14 2.20
C ILE A 47 6.98 13.73 2.13
N ALA A 48 6.44 12.82 2.94
CA ALA A 48 6.98 11.48 3.08
C ALA A 48 5.90 10.40 3.04
N HIS A 49 6.27 9.23 2.51
CA HIS A 49 5.49 8.01 2.62
C HIS A 49 6.25 7.01 3.52
N PRO A 50 5.81 6.75 4.76
CA PRO A 50 6.55 5.93 5.74
C PRO A 50 6.59 4.44 5.42
N GLY A 51 5.82 3.97 4.44
CA GLY A 51 5.51 2.56 4.18
C GLY A 51 6.71 1.63 4.11
N TRP A 52 7.82 2.09 3.58
CA TRP A 52 9.02 1.29 3.37
C TRP A 52 10.19 1.65 4.29
N GLY A 53 10.01 2.62 5.20
CA GLY A 53 11.00 3.03 6.19
C GLY A 53 11.78 4.30 5.84
N GLU A 54 11.64 4.85 4.63
CA GLU A 54 12.45 5.96 4.11
C GLU A 54 12.43 7.21 5.01
N SER A 55 11.31 7.46 5.67
CA SER A 55 11.12 8.66 6.50
C SER A 55 11.64 8.53 7.94
N TYR A 56 12.09 7.36 8.34
CA TYR A 56 12.33 7.04 9.75
C TYR A 56 13.32 7.99 10.48
N PHE A 57 14.35 8.50 9.78
CA PHE A 57 15.37 9.38 10.34
C PHE A 57 15.22 10.85 9.94
N LEU A 58 14.23 11.22 9.13
CA LEU A 58 14.16 12.57 8.57
C LEU A 58 14.02 13.67 9.60
N LYS A 59 13.25 13.43 10.69
CA LYS A 59 13.07 14.41 11.77
C LYS A 59 14.37 14.66 12.55
N GLU A 60 15.24 13.66 12.68
CA GLU A 60 16.54 13.83 13.32
C GLU A 60 17.53 14.61 12.45
N ILE A 61 17.41 14.46 11.13
CA ILE A 61 18.28 15.16 10.17
C ILE A 61 17.88 16.62 10.05
N TRP A 62 16.58 16.91 9.93
CA TRP A 62 16.02 18.24 9.76
C TRP A 62 14.95 18.52 10.82
N ARG A 63 15.41 18.84 12.04
CA ARG A 63 14.53 19.03 13.21
C ARG A 63 13.50 20.14 13.03
N GLU A 64 13.89 21.22 12.32
CA GLU A 64 13.05 22.39 12.09
C GLU A 64 12.05 22.18 10.96
N ALA A 65 12.30 21.26 10.04
CA ALA A 65 11.41 20.99 8.93
C ALA A 65 10.07 20.43 9.42
N LYS A 66 8.99 20.90 8.80
CA LYS A 66 7.68 20.29 8.96
C LYS A 66 7.62 18.99 8.17
N ILE A 67 6.99 17.95 8.73
CA ILE A 67 6.82 16.68 8.06
C ILE A 67 5.33 16.42 7.85
N LEU A 68 4.93 16.28 6.59
CA LEU A 68 3.63 15.80 6.18
C LEU A 68 3.77 14.35 5.68
N SER A 69 3.21 13.40 6.40
CA SER A 69 3.29 12.00 5.99
C SER A 69 1.98 11.48 5.42
N TYR A 70 2.11 10.64 4.40
CA TYR A 70 0.99 9.90 3.84
C TYR A 70 0.69 8.70 4.74
N PHE A 71 -0.49 8.72 5.36
CA PHE A 71 -1.01 7.64 6.19
C PHE A 71 -1.77 6.67 5.28
N GLU A 72 -1.09 5.65 4.79
CA GLU A 72 -1.72 4.65 3.95
C GLU A 72 -2.54 3.67 4.78
N PHE A 73 -1.95 3.10 5.83
CA PHE A 73 -2.60 2.07 6.61
C PHE A 73 -1.92 1.85 7.97
N TYR A 74 -2.70 1.35 8.94
CA TYR A 74 -2.20 0.81 10.19
C TYR A 74 -2.78 -0.59 10.36
N TYR A 75 -1.92 -1.57 10.54
CA TYR A 75 -2.32 -2.97 10.56
C TYR A 75 -2.96 -3.33 11.90
N ASN A 76 -4.13 -3.98 11.84
CA ASN A 76 -4.86 -4.47 12.99
C ASN A 76 -5.05 -5.99 12.87
N THR A 77 -5.31 -6.65 13.99
CA THR A 77 -5.56 -8.09 14.04
C THR A 77 -7.03 -8.44 13.85
N SER A 78 -7.89 -7.43 13.79
CA SER A 78 -9.32 -7.58 13.58
C SER A 78 -9.88 -6.40 12.79
N ASN A 79 -10.96 -6.64 12.05
CA ASN A 79 -11.60 -5.68 11.16
C ASN A 79 -10.62 -5.02 10.17
N SER A 80 -9.74 -5.83 9.61
CA SER A 80 -8.60 -5.40 8.81
C SER A 80 -8.41 -6.32 7.60
N ASP A 81 -7.25 -6.19 6.95
CA ASP A 81 -6.84 -7.02 5.81
C ASP A 81 -6.56 -8.48 6.16
N VAL A 82 -6.34 -8.79 7.44
CA VAL A 82 -5.99 -10.15 7.89
C VAL A 82 -7.19 -11.00 8.27
N ASP A 83 -8.36 -10.40 8.48
CA ASP A 83 -9.57 -11.10 8.93
C ASP A 83 -10.81 -10.79 8.08
N PHE A 84 -10.64 -10.24 6.89
CA PHE A 84 -11.75 -9.83 6.03
C PHE A 84 -12.55 -11.02 5.47
N ASP A 85 -11.91 -12.18 5.27
CA ASP A 85 -12.53 -13.42 4.84
C ASP A 85 -12.17 -14.53 5.83
N LEU A 86 -13.13 -14.91 6.66
CA LEU A 86 -12.97 -15.97 7.67
C LEU A 86 -13.12 -17.38 7.08
N ASN A 87 -13.43 -17.51 5.80
CA ASN A 87 -13.55 -18.77 5.10
C ASN A 87 -12.17 -19.33 4.68
N GLU A 88 -11.32 -19.55 5.66
CA GLU A 88 -10.40 -20.67 5.84
C GLU A 88 -9.12 -20.78 5.02
N GLU A 89 -9.11 -20.71 3.70
CA GLU A 89 -7.89 -21.02 2.94
C GLU A 89 -6.80 -19.95 3.03
N TYR A 90 -7.20 -18.75 3.36
CA TYR A 90 -6.34 -17.55 3.33
C TYR A 90 -6.17 -16.91 4.70
N HIS A 91 -6.80 -17.49 5.72
CA HIS A 91 -6.62 -17.00 7.08
C HIS A 91 -5.34 -17.61 7.64
N PRO A 92 -4.29 -16.82 7.93
CA PRO A 92 -3.17 -17.38 8.64
C PRO A 92 -3.65 -17.79 10.03
N ASN A 93 -3.84 -19.08 10.24
CA ASN A 93 -4.25 -19.66 11.54
C ASN A 93 -3.06 -19.60 12.53
N ASP A 94 -2.42 -18.42 12.58
CA ASP A 94 -1.19 -18.18 13.32
C ASP A 94 -1.44 -17.84 14.79
N GLY A 95 -2.69 -17.73 15.23
CA GLY A 95 -3.04 -17.43 16.61
C GLY A 95 -2.29 -16.19 17.15
N TYR A 96 -1.63 -16.32 18.29
CA TYR A 96 -0.84 -15.23 18.90
C TYR A 96 0.34 -14.78 18.04
N ASP A 97 0.85 -15.63 17.14
CA ASP A 97 1.97 -15.28 16.25
C ASP A 97 1.60 -14.15 15.28
N LEU A 98 0.39 -14.18 14.73
CA LEU A 98 -0.13 -13.11 13.88
C LEU A 98 -0.19 -11.78 14.65
N PHE A 99 -0.71 -11.81 15.89
CA PHE A 99 -0.76 -10.63 16.74
C PHE A 99 0.63 -10.00 16.93
N PHE A 100 1.62 -10.81 17.31
CA PHE A 100 2.98 -10.33 17.54
C PHE A 100 3.65 -9.81 16.25
N LYS A 101 3.45 -10.48 15.14
CA LYS A 101 3.94 -10.02 13.82
C LYS A 101 3.38 -8.64 13.45
N ILE A 102 2.08 -8.45 13.62
CA ILE A 102 1.41 -7.18 13.29
C ILE A 102 1.93 -6.05 14.18
N GLN A 103 2.08 -6.28 15.49
CA GLN A 103 2.63 -5.28 16.38
C GLN A 103 4.07 -4.89 15.99
N ALA A 104 4.91 -5.88 15.69
CA ALA A 104 6.27 -5.63 15.21
C ALA A 104 6.31 -4.87 13.88
N ARG A 105 5.40 -5.20 12.96
CA ARG A 105 5.25 -4.53 11.65
C ARG A 105 4.88 -3.06 11.78
N ASN A 106 4.03 -2.72 12.75
CA ASN A 106 3.57 -1.35 12.96
C ASN A 106 4.62 -0.43 13.60
N ALA A 107 5.59 -0.98 14.33
CA ALA A 107 6.54 -0.19 15.11
C ALA A 107 7.28 0.90 14.29
N PRO A 108 7.85 0.62 13.11
CA PRO A 108 8.52 1.65 12.32
C PRO A 108 7.55 2.70 11.73
N PHE A 109 6.31 2.31 11.39
CA PHE A 109 5.30 3.26 10.97
C PHE A 109 4.94 4.23 12.09
N LEU A 110 4.73 3.69 13.28
CA LEU A 110 4.29 4.46 14.42
C LEU A 110 5.27 5.58 14.75
N LYS A 111 6.57 5.28 14.76
CA LYS A 111 7.60 6.31 14.96
C LYS A 111 7.50 7.41 13.91
N SER A 112 7.42 7.06 12.63
CA SER A 112 7.32 8.03 11.54
C SER A 112 6.05 8.89 11.63
N TYR A 113 4.92 8.30 12.03
CA TYR A 113 3.66 9.03 12.20
C TYR A 113 3.70 9.97 13.44
N ILE A 114 4.36 9.55 14.51
CA ILE A 114 4.56 10.41 15.70
C ILE A 114 5.42 11.61 15.35
N ASP A 115 6.50 11.42 14.61
CA ASP A 115 7.43 12.47 14.19
C ASP A 115 6.81 13.47 13.19
N SER A 116 5.73 13.10 12.54
CA SER A 116 5.05 13.95 11.54
C SER A 116 4.25 15.07 12.22
N ASP A 117 4.31 16.27 11.66
CA ASP A 117 3.49 17.41 12.10
C ASP A 117 2.01 17.22 11.69
N ALA A 118 1.76 16.64 10.51
CA ALA A 118 0.43 16.31 10.01
C ALA A 118 0.46 15.01 9.19
N LEU A 119 -0.70 14.37 9.08
CA LEU A 119 -0.89 13.16 8.28
C LEU A 119 -2.03 13.38 7.28
N ILE A 120 -1.90 12.84 6.07
CA ILE A 120 -2.99 12.72 5.10
C ILE A 120 -3.27 11.26 4.80
N SER A 121 -4.54 10.95 4.67
CA SER A 121 -5.03 9.62 4.32
C SER A 121 -6.04 9.73 3.19
N PRO A 122 -6.04 8.80 2.21
CA PRO A 122 -6.92 8.93 1.04
C PRO A 122 -8.39 8.66 1.37
N THR A 123 -8.68 7.92 2.43
CA THR A 123 -10.05 7.55 2.81
C THR A 123 -10.28 7.57 4.31
N ASN A 124 -11.56 7.68 4.70
CA ASN A 124 -11.97 7.50 6.10
C ASN A 124 -11.72 6.07 6.61
N PHE A 125 -11.84 5.07 5.74
CA PHE A 125 -11.54 3.69 6.11
C PHE A 125 -10.09 3.57 6.59
N GLN A 126 -9.13 4.03 5.79
CA GLN A 126 -7.72 3.99 6.16
C GLN A 126 -7.42 4.81 7.42
N LYS A 127 -7.96 6.04 7.52
CA LYS A 127 -7.87 6.84 8.76
C LYS A 127 -8.35 6.06 9.98
N ASN A 128 -9.46 5.33 9.86
CA ASN A 128 -10.05 4.61 10.97
C ASN A 128 -9.25 3.38 11.43
N THR A 129 -8.30 2.88 10.62
CA THR A 129 -7.37 1.84 11.07
C THR A 129 -6.37 2.36 12.10
N SER A 130 -6.16 3.68 12.19
CA SER A 130 -5.15 4.28 13.07
C SER A 130 -5.55 4.21 14.54
N PRO A 131 -4.55 4.16 15.45
CA PRO A 131 -4.77 4.39 16.88
C PRO A 131 -5.41 5.76 17.13
N ASP A 132 -6.26 5.86 18.17
CA ASP A 132 -7.04 7.07 18.45
C ASP A 132 -6.18 8.34 18.64
N PHE A 133 -5.00 8.21 19.22
CA PHE A 133 -4.11 9.35 19.44
C PHE A 133 -3.55 9.94 18.13
N LEU A 134 -3.53 9.18 17.03
CA LEU A 134 -3.12 9.67 15.71
C LEU A 134 -4.29 10.31 14.93
N LYS A 135 -5.54 9.90 15.18
CA LYS A 135 -6.71 10.33 14.40
C LYS A 135 -6.85 11.83 14.25
N LYS A 136 -6.47 12.59 15.30
CA LYS A 136 -6.52 14.06 15.29
C LYS A 136 -5.52 14.71 14.34
N LYS A 137 -4.41 14.03 14.03
CA LYS A 137 -3.40 14.48 13.07
C LYS A 137 -3.76 14.15 11.63
N ILE A 138 -4.69 13.20 11.40
CA ILE A 138 -5.00 12.67 10.06
C ILE A 138 -6.11 13.48 9.42
N ASN A 139 -5.80 14.12 8.29
CA ASN A 139 -6.72 14.76 7.40
C ASN A 139 -7.05 13.79 6.25
N VAL A 140 -8.32 13.64 5.91
CA VAL A 140 -8.73 12.80 4.78
C VAL A 140 -8.74 13.65 3.52
N ILE A 141 -7.85 13.29 2.58
CA ILE A 141 -7.72 13.94 1.28
C ILE A 141 -7.54 12.81 0.26
N HIS A 142 -8.53 12.65 -0.61
CA HIS A 142 -8.50 11.65 -1.68
C HIS A 142 -7.34 11.92 -2.65
N ASP A 143 -6.70 10.85 -3.16
CA ASP A 143 -5.54 10.96 -4.04
C ASP A 143 -5.85 11.70 -5.36
N GLY A 144 -7.11 11.74 -5.74
CA GLY A 144 -7.55 12.37 -6.98
C GLY A 144 -7.27 11.51 -8.21
N ILE A 145 -7.88 11.93 -9.32
CA ILE A 145 -7.62 11.40 -10.65
C ILE A 145 -7.68 12.55 -11.66
N ASP A 146 -6.92 12.44 -12.73
CA ASP A 146 -7.02 13.41 -13.83
C ASP A 146 -8.28 13.14 -14.66
N THR A 147 -9.36 13.83 -14.36
CA THR A 147 -10.65 13.70 -15.04
C THR A 147 -10.65 14.27 -16.46
N LYS A 148 -9.60 14.97 -16.88
CA LYS A 148 -9.44 15.40 -18.27
C LYS A 148 -8.99 14.23 -19.16
N ILE A 149 -8.18 13.34 -18.58
CA ILE A 149 -7.67 12.15 -19.26
C ILE A 149 -8.60 10.95 -19.02
N LEU A 150 -8.94 10.70 -17.76
CA LEU A 150 -9.79 9.57 -17.34
C LEU A 150 -11.26 9.98 -17.34
N LYS A 151 -11.89 9.85 -18.46
CA LYS A 151 -13.31 10.17 -18.67
C LYS A 151 -13.96 9.15 -19.61
N PRO A 152 -15.28 8.96 -19.57
CA PRO A 152 -16.00 8.16 -20.55
C PRO A 152 -15.73 8.63 -21.98
N ARG A 153 -15.55 7.68 -22.88
CA ARG A 153 -15.34 7.92 -24.31
C ARG A 153 -16.20 6.95 -25.10
N ASP A 154 -16.90 7.46 -26.11
CA ASP A 154 -17.78 6.65 -26.95
C ASP A 154 -17.02 5.94 -28.07
N ASP A 155 -15.89 6.48 -28.47
CA ASP A 155 -15.03 5.99 -29.55
C ASP A 155 -13.92 5.01 -29.08
N TYR A 156 -14.02 4.52 -27.84
CA TYR A 156 -12.98 3.67 -27.26
C TYR A 156 -13.18 2.21 -27.64
N PHE A 157 -12.07 1.53 -27.90
CA PHE A 157 -11.99 0.09 -28.12
C PHE A 157 -10.73 -0.49 -27.47
N VAL A 158 -10.73 -1.79 -27.22
CA VAL A 158 -9.56 -2.54 -26.76
C VAL A 158 -9.17 -3.55 -27.82
N GLU A 159 -7.89 -3.57 -28.18
CA GLU A 159 -7.34 -4.56 -29.11
C GLU A 159 -6.26 -5.38 -28.40
N PHE A 160 -6.31 -6.70 -28.56
CA PHE A 160 -5.32 -7.63 -28.04
C PHE A 160 -5.27 -8.90 -28.87
N GLU A 161 -4.16 -9.63 -28.78
CA GLU A 161 -4.06 -10.98 -29.35
C GLU A 161 -4.51 -12.02 -28.32
N ASP A 162 -5.36 -12.95 -28.73
CA ASP A 162 -5.71 -14.12 -27.92
C ASP A 162 -4.59 -15.17 -27.90
N GLY A 163 -4.77 -16.24 -27.12
CA GLY A 163 -3.81 -17.34 -27.02
C GLY A 163 -3.50 -18.05 -28.36
N ASN A 164 -4.32 -17.86 -29.40
CA ASN A 164 -4.17 -18.39 -30.76
C ASN A 164 -3.58 -17.37 -31.74
N LYS A 165 -3.10 -16.23 -31.25
CA LYS A 165 -2.58 -15.12 -32.06
C LYS A 165 -3.63 -14.47 -32.99
N LYS A 166 -4.89 -14.58 -32.62
CA LYS A 166 -5.97 -13.89 -33.31
C LYS A 166 -6.17 -12.51 -32.70
N ASN A 167 -6.16 -11.47 -33.53
CA ASN A 167 -6.50 -10.12 -33.07
C ASN A 167 -7.97 -10.03 -32.70
N ILE A 168 -8.26 -9.65 -31.49
CA ILE A 168 -9.60 -9.40 -30.95
C ILE A 168 -9.71 -7.89 -30.72
N ARG A 169 -10.82 -7.33 -31.23
CA ARG A 169 -11.20 -5.95 -30.97
C ARG A 169 -12.53 -5.92 -30.22
N LEU A 170 -12.53 -5.36 -29.05
CA LEU A 170 -13.71 -5.16 -28.21
C LEU A 170 -14.12 -3.69 -28.23
N THR A 171 -15.40 -3.43 -28.34
CA THR A 171 -16.02 -2.12 -28.42
C THR A 171 -17.05 -1.95 -27.31
N ARG A 172 -17.77 -0.83 -27.26
CA ARG A 172 -18.89 -0.64 -26.33
C ARG A 172 -20.11 -1.51 -26.60
N GLU A 173 -20.21 -2.09 -27.79
CA GLU A 173 -21.32 -2.98 -28.18
C GLU A 173 -21.10 -4.39 -27.60
N ASP A 174 -19.85 -4.71 -27.25
CA ASP A 174 -19.53 -6.02 -26.68
C ASP A 174 -19.85 -6.04 -25.18
N LYS A 175 -20.41 -7.15 -24.71
CA LYS A 175 -20.60 -7.41 -23.28
C LYS A 175 -19.27 -7.80 -22.67
N ILE A 176 -18.68 -6.90 -21.89
CA ILE A 176 -17.35 -7.08 -21.32
C ILE A 176 -17.45 -7.09 -19.81
N ILE A 177 -16.95 -8.16 -19.20
CA ILE A 177 -16.76 -8.25 -17.75
C ILE A 177 -15.26 -8.16 -17.46
N THR A 178 -14.86 -7.21 -16.66
CA THR A 178 -13.44 -6.99 -16.34
C THR A 178 -13.16 -7.11 -14.87
N PHE A 179 -12.01 -7.69 -14.55
CA PHE A 179 -11.40 -7.62 -13.24
C PHE A 179 -10.01 -6.99 -13.37
N VAL A 180 -9.87 -5.77 -12.83
CA VAL A 180 -8.62 -5.01 -12.93
C VAL A 180 -7.93 -4.97 -11.58
N ASN A 181 -6.76 -5.59 -11.50
CA ASN A 181 -5.99 -5.61 -10.27
C ASN A 181 -4.48 -5.68 -10.53
N ARG A 182 -3.70 -5.22 -9.55
CA ARG A 182 -2.24 -5.33 -9.59
C ARG A 182 -1.76 -6.76 -9.38
N ASN A 183 -2.36 -7.46 -8.39
CA ASN A 183 -2.04 -8.84 -8.00
C ASN A 183 -3.33 -9.59 -7.66
N PHE A 184 -3.31 -10.91 -7.76
CA PHE A 184 -4.45 -11.78 -7.41
C PHE A 184 -4.44 -12.20 -5.94
N GLU A 185 -4.13 -11.25 -5.06
CA GLU A 185 -4.14 -11.47 -3.61
C GLU A 185 -5.59 -11.70 -3.11
N PRO A 186 -5.80 -12.55 -2.10
CA PRO A 186 -7.15 -12.91 -1.62
C PRO A 186 -8.02 -11.71 -1.25
N TYR A 187 -7.48 -10.74 -0.51
CA TYR A 187 -8.22 -9.54 -0.10
C TYR A 187 -8.60 -8.60 -1.24
N ARG A 188 -8.16 -8.88 -2.48
CA ARG A 188 -8.60 -8.16 -3.69
C ARG A 188 -9.79 -8.81 -4.36
N GLY A 189 -10.26 -9.97 -3.86
CA GLY A 189 -11.49 -10.61 -4.26
C GLY A 189 -11.44 -11.33 -5.61
N TYR A 190 -10.25 -11.64 -6.18
CA TYR A 190 -10.16 -12.32 -7.46
C TYR A 190 -10.89 -13.69 -7.45
N HIS A 191 -10.74 -14.47 -6.39
CA HIS A 191 -11.43 -15.76 -6.24
C HIS A 191 -12.95 -15.57 -6.24
N LYS A 192 -13.47 -14.56 -5.53
CA LYS A 192 -14.91 -14.24 -5.51
C LYS A 192 -15.42 -13.80 -6.88
N PHE A 193 -14.62 -13.03 -7.59
CA PHE A 193 -14.93 -12.67 -8.97
C PHE A 193 -15.03 -13.91 -9.85
N MET A 194 -14.06 -14.83 -9.78
CA MET A 194 -14.06 -16.06 -10.56
C MET A 194 -15.22 -16.99 -10.19
N GLU A 195 -15.57 -17.09 -8.92
CA GLU A 195 -16.72 -17.86 -8.43
C GLU A 195 -18.06 -17.31 -8.97
N SER A 196 -18.16 -16.00 -9.17
CA SER A 196 -19.39 -15.36 -9.66
C SER A 196 -19.59 -15.45 -11.18
N LEU A 197 -18.53 -15.74 -11.95
CA LEU A 197 -18.62 -15.73 -13.43
C LEU A 197 -19.61 -16.73 -14.00
N PRO A 198 -19.74 -17.99 -13.51
CA PRO A 198 -20.72 -18.93 -14.04
C PRO A 198 -22.16 -18.42 -13.95
N ASP A 199 -22.54 -17.81 -12.82
CA ASP A 199 -23.90 -17.28 -12.64
C ASP A 199 -24.13 -16.07 -13.56
N ILE A 200 -23.16 -15.18 -13.66
CA ILE A 200 -23.25 -14.01 -14.56
C ILE A 200 -23.36 -14.47 -16.02
N ALA A 201 -22.57 -15.47 -16.43
CA ALA A 201 -22.63 -16.01 -17.80
C ALA A 201 -23.96 -16.70 -18.09
N ASN A 202 -24.54 -17.42 -17.11
CA ASN A 202 -25.84 -18.07 -17.28
C ASN A 202 -27.00 -17.04 -17.42
N GLU A 203 -26.90 -15.90 -16.71
CA GLU A 203 -27.89 -14.84 -16.80
C GLU A 203 -27.71 -13.95 -18.05
N ASN A 204 -26.55 -14.01 -18.69
CA ASN A 204 -26.19 -13.21 -19.86
C ASN A 204 -25.58 -14.10 -20.95
N PRO A 205 -26.34 -15.01 -21.56
CA PRO A 205 -25.80 -16.05 -22.43
C PRO A 205 -25.29 -15.53 -23.79
N ASP A 206 -25.57 -14.27 -24.20
CA ASP A 206 -25.20 -13.68 -25.51
C ASP A 206 -24.00 -12.76 -25.42
#